data_946639fd7459ddeb2f2384d8f15fbe5b
#
_entry.id   946639fd7459ddeb2f2384d8f15fbe5b
#
_cell.length_a   1.000
_cell.length_b   1.000
_cell.length_c   1.000
_cell.angle_alpha   90.00
_cell.angle_beta   90.00
_cell.angle_gamma   90.00
#
_symmetry.space_group_name_H-M   'P 1'
#
loop_
_entity.id
_entity.type
_entity.pdbx_description
1 polymer ?
#
loop_
_entity_poly.entity_id
_entity_poly.type
_entity_poly.pdbx_seq_one_letter_code
_entity_poly.pdbx_strand_id
1 'polypeptide(L)'
;MIDGKKIALVLAESLKKEFSLLYDSCGVKAKMAVFCFNDDSASDIYIKAQSKLAGYLGVEYQLFKLNQEFDLSGLKQKFSDLNSDSDIDGVVVMQPLADSFDFRSLLLDMDPAKDIEGIHPINLGNLISSELTSISPTAAAVMNILNSCVDDYVGSEVVIIGHSHIVGKPLAMLLADKLTTVTLCNIGTSKVNRLEEHVRRADILVVAVGKPELVKGEWIKEGAIVVDVGINKVGSNIVGDVEFEEAKKRASYITPVPAGVGPITTVMLMKNLLLAFKKKHNTRV
;
A
#
# COMPACT_ATOMS: atom_id res chain seq x y z
N MET A 1 7.69 -17.81 -9.07
CA MET A 1 7.24 -17.28 -7.74
C MET A 1 8.00 -16.00 -7.45
N ILE A 2 7.32 -14.97 -6.98
CA ILE A 2 7.89 -13.64 -6.75
C ILE A 2 8.39 -13.54 -5.29
N ASP A 3 9.65 -13.16 -5.09
CA ASP A 3 10.21 -12.97 -3.75
C ASP A 3 10.11 -11.49 -3.33
N GLY A 4 9.00 -11.15 -2.65
CA GLY A 4 8.75 -9.80 -2.19
C GLY A 4 9.74 -9.31 -1.12
N LYS A 5 10.30 -10.20 -0.31
CA LYS A 5 11.33 -9.83 0.67
C LYS A 5 12.63 -9.38 -0.01
N LYS A 6 13.03 -10.08 -1.06
CA LYS A 6 14.24 -9.72 -1.84
C LYS A 6 14.06 -8.38 -2.53
N ILE A 7 12.89 -8.15 -3.15
CA ILE A 7 12.56 -6.85 -3.78
C ILE A 7 12.58 -5.74 -2.74
N ALA A 8 11.93 -5.95 -1.59
CA ALA A 8 11.89 -4.97 -0.50
C ALA A 8 13.27 -4.62 0.04
N LEU A 9 14.18 -5.59 0.15
CA LEU A 9 15.55 -5.38 0.60
C LEU A 9 16.32 -4.45 -0.36
N VAL A 10 16.27 -4.73 -1.65
CA VAL A 10 16.97 -3.93 -2.67
C VAL A 10 16.44 -2.49 -2.66
N LEU A 11 15.13 -2.32 -2.58
CA LEU A 11 14.49 -1.00 -2.51
C LEU A 11 14.85 -0.25 -1.21
N ALA A 12 14.88 -0.95 -0.07
CA ALA A 12 15.25 -0.35 1.21
C ALA A 12 16.72 0.11 1.24
N GLU A 13 17.62 -0.65 0.63
CA GLU A 13 19.04 -0.25 0.49
C GLU A 13 19.19 1.03 -0.36
N SER A 14 18.45 1.13 -1.45
CA SER A 14 18.41 2.34 -2.27
C SER A 14 17.89 3.55 -1.48
N LEU A 15 16.77 3.38 -0.78
CA LEU A 15 16.18 4.44 0.05
C LEU A 15 17.13 4.87 1.17
N LYS A 16 17.84 3.94 1.81
CA LYS A 16 18.82 4.27 2.85
C LYS A 16 19.90 5.22 2.34
N LYS A 17 20.42 4.96 1.15
CA LYS A 17 21.42 5.84 0.52
C LYS A 17 20.84 7.23 0.26
N GLU A 18 19.60 7.30 -0.25
CA GLU A 18 18.94 8.58 -0.52
C GLU A 18 18.68 9.38 0.76
N PHE A 19 18.17 8.76 1.83
CA PHE A 19 17.99 9.43 3.12
C PHE A 19 19.32 9.90 3.72
N SER A 20 20.40 9.11 3.59
CA SER A 20 21.73 9.51 4.05
C SER A 20 22.24 10.73 3.29
N LEU A 21 22.16 10.74 1.96
CA LEU A 21 22.57 11.88 1.13
C LEU A 21 21.79 13.15 1.47
N LEU A 22 20.48 13.02 1.72
CA LEU A 22 19.66 14.17 2.14
C LEU A 22 20.09 14.70 3.50
N TYR A 23 20.30 13.80 4.48
CA TYR A 23 20.80 14.20 5.80
C TYR A 23 22.15 14.92 5.70
N ASP A 24 23.08 14.39 4.90
CA ASP A 24 24.40 14.99 4.69
C ASP A 24 24.29 16.39 4.04
N SER A 25 23.26 16.61 3.20
CA SER A 25 23.07 17.89 2.50
C SER A 25 22.36 18.96 3.32
N CYS A 26 21.41 18.60 4.19
CA CYS A 26 20.59 19.59 4.92
C CYS A 26 20.70 19.49 6.45
N GLY A 27 21.36 18.45 7.00
CA GLY A 27 21.52 18.25 8.45
C GLY A 27 20.24 17.87 9.19
N VAL A 28 19.13 17.60 8.46
CA VAL A 28 17.80 17.31 9.04
C VAL A 28 17.38 15.90 8.67
N LYS A 29 16.82 15.18 9.64
CA LYS A 29 16.22 13.85 9.41
C LYS A 29 14.76 14.01 9.03
N ALA A 30 14.30 13.14 8.12
CA ALA A 30 12.87 13.05 7.84
C ALA A 30 12.11 12.53 9.07
N LYS A 31 10.95 13.12 9.33
CA LYS A 31 10.10 12.80 10.50
C LYS A 31 8.71 12.38 10.05
N MET A 32 8.22 11.29 10.63
CA MET A 32 6.85 10.84 10.41
C MET A 32 6.09 10.60 11.72
N ALA A 33 4.81 10.95 11.71
CA ALA A 33 3.88 10.68 12.79
C ALA A 33 2.88 9.60 12.38
N VAL A 34 2.70 8.59 13.22
CA VAL A 34 1.79 7.46 12.99
C VAL A 34 0.74 7.44 14.09
N PHE A 35 -0.52 7.51 13.69
CA PHE A 35 -1.66 7.50 14.58
C PHE A 35 -2.39 6.16 14.49
N CYS A 36 -2.56 5.51 15.64
CA CYS A 36 -3.29 4.25 15.78
C CYS A 36 -4.48 4.46 16.72
N PHE A 37 -5.68 4.56 16.15
CA PHE A 37 -6.93 4.82 16.87
C PHE A 37 -7.66 3.53 17.27
N ASN A 38 -6.96 2.39 17.29
CA ASN A 38 -7.49 1.10 17.70
C ASN A 38 -6.46 0.31 18.51
N ASP A 39 -6.87 -0.80 19.08
CA ASP A 39 -6.01 -1.74 19.81
C ASP A 39 -6.01 -3.12 19.12
N ASP A 40 -5.88 -3.14 17.78
CA ASP A 40 -5.86 -4.34 16.98
C ASP A 40 -4.43 -4.90 16.82
N SER A 41 -4.29 -6.20 17.09
CA SER A 41 -2.99 -6.90 16.97
C SER A 41 -2.43 -6.93 15.54
N ALA A 42 -3.27 -6.83 14.51
CA ALA A 42 -2.82 -6.76 13.12
C ALA A 42 -2.10 -5.44 12.84
N SER A 43 -2.60 -4.34 13.41
CA SER A 43 -1.96 -3.03 13.36
C SER A 43 -0.57 -3.05 14.02
N ASP A 44 -0.39 -3.78 15.11
CA ASP A 44 0.90 -3.89 15.80
C ASP A 44 2.00 -4.51 14.95
N ILE A 45 1.67 -5.49 14.12
CA ILE A 45 2.63 -6.12 13.21
C ILE A 45 3.13 -5.09 12.18
N TYR A 46 2.20 -4.31 11.62
CA TYR A 46 2.55 -3.30 10.62
C TYR A 46 3.31 -2.12 11.24
N ILE A 47 2.91 -1.65 12.42
CA ILE A 47 3.62 -0.63 13.20
C ILE A 47 5.07 -1.06 13.49
N LYS A 48 5.28 -2.29 13.96
CA LYS A 48 6.63 -2.84 14.22
C LYS A 48 7.47 -2.88 12.95
N ALA A 49 6.90 -3.28 11.82
CA ALA A 49 7.61 -3.30 10.54
C ALA A 49 8.00 -1.90 10.08
N GLN A 50 7.10 -0.93 10.19
CA GLN A 50 7.34 0.48 9.87
C GLN A 50 8.45 1.06 10.77
N SER A 51 8.33 0.92 12.08
CA SER A 51 9.31 1.45 13.06
C SER A 51 10.70 0.85 12.84
N LYS A 52 10.79 -0.47 12.60
CA LYS A 52 12.07 -1.13 12.29
C LYS A 52 12.71 -0.59 11.01
N LEU A 53 11.91 -0.41 9.96
CA LEU A 53 12.41 0.12 8.69
C LEU A 53 12.80 1.60 8.82
N ALA A 54 12.00 2.42 9.50
CA ALA A 54 12.31 3.82 9.78
C ALA A 54 13.67 3.95 10.50
N GLY A 55 13.90 3.16 11.56
CA GLY A 55 15.20 3.12 12.26
C GLY A 55 16.36 2.72 11.34
N TYR A 56 16.15 1.73 10.45
CA TYR A 56 17.17 1.33 9.46
C TYR A 56 17.50 2.44 8.46
N LEU A 57 16.51 3.26 8.08
CA LEU A 57 16.64 4.35 7.12
C LEU A 57 17.13 5.67 7.77
N GLY A 58 17.22 5.75 9.11
CA GLY A 58 17.56 6.96 9.83
C GLY A 58 16.40 7.98 9.95
N VAL A 59 15.17 7.53 9.74
CA VAL A 59 13.94 8.32 9.85
C VAL A 59 13.48 8.41 11.30
N GLU A 60 13.04 9.58 11.73
CA GLU A 60 12.40 9.78 13.04
C GLU A 60 10.94 9.32 12.98
N TYR A 61 10.62 8.29 13.76
CA TYR A 61 9.31 7.64 13.80
C TYR A 61 8.61 7.93 15.13
N GLN A 62 7.49 8.63 15.09
CA GLN A 62 6.67 8.94 16.26
C GLN A 62 5.35 8.17 16.20
N LEU A 63 5.08 7.36 17.22
CA LEU A 63 3.83 6.57 17.32
C LEU A 63 2.93 7.16 18.40
N PHE A 64 1.70 7.45 18.04
CA PHE A 64 0.62 7.86 18.93
C PHE A 64 -0.49 6.81 18.87
N LYS A 65 -0.68 6.09 19.99
CA LYS A 65 -1.65 5.01 20.06
C LYS A 65 -2.73 5.33 21.08
N LEU A 66 -3.98 4.96 20.78
CA LEU A 66 -5.06 5.00 21.74
C LEU A 66 -4.74 4.03 22.91
N ASN A 67 -4.54 4.57 24.07
CA ASN A 67 -4.16 3.85 25.28
C ASN A 67 -4.48 4.70 26.52
N GLN A 68 -3.86 4.38 27.68
CA GLN A 68 -4.04 5.15 28.91
C GLN A 68 -3.46 6.58 28.86
N GLU A 69 -2.49 6.85 27.97
CA GLU A 69 -1.88 8.16 27.79
C GLU A 69 -2.73 9.09 26.90
N PHE A 70 -3.35 8.53 25.85
CA PHE A 70 -4.17 9.27 24.91
C PHE A 70 -5.57 8.67 24.84
N ASP A 71 -6.57 9.44 25.23
CA ASP A 71 -7.94 9.23 24.84
C ASP A 71 -8.19 9.71 23.40
N LEU A 72 -9.42 9.50 22.92
CA LEU A 72 -9.78 9.88 21.55
C LEU A 72 -9.64 11.37 21.28
N SER A 73 -9.95 12.22 22.27
CA SER A 73 -9.85 13.69 22.16
C SER A 73 -8.41 14.13 22.11
N GLY A 74 -7.56 13.56 22.98
CA GLY A 74 -6.13 13.83 23.01
C GLY A 74 -5.43 13.42 21.70
N LEU A 75 -5.80 12.29 21.11
CA LEU A 75 -5.25 11.88 19.81
C LEU A 75 -5.68 12.82 18.67
N LYS A 76 -6.94 13.28 18.66
CA LYS A 76 -7.41 14.28 17.67
C LYS A 76 -6.63 15.59 17.79
N GLN A 77 -6.45 16.09 19.02
CA GLN A 77 -5.69 17.31 19.25
C GLN A 77 -4.23 17.11 18.80
N LYS A 78 -3.61 15.98 19.17
CA LYS A 78 -2.25 15.67 18.76
C LYS A 78 -2.08 15.54 17.25
N PHE A 79 -3.07 14.96 16.57
CA PHE A 79 -3.12 14.93 15.11
C PHE A 79 -3.13 16.35 14.53
N SER A 80 -4.01 17.22 15.00
CA SER A 80 -4.10 18.62 14.55
C SER A 80 -2.78 19.37 14.76
N ASP A 81 -2.15 19.20 15.93
CA ASP A 81 -0.88 19.84 16.26
C ASP A 81 0.22 19.40 15.28
N LEU A 82 0.40 18.09 15.07
CA LEU A 82 1.45 17.56 14.20
C LEU A 82 1.15 17.75 12.71
N ASN A 83 -0.13 17.83 12.34
CA ASN A 83 -0.53 18.21 10.99
C ASN A 83 -0.11 19.64 10.65
N SER A 84 -0.14 20.54 11.64
CA SER A 84 0.28 21.94 11.51
C SER A 84 1.79 22.14 11.76
N ASP A 85 2.48 21.15 12.32
CA ASP A 85 3.91 21.24 12.65
C ASP A 85 4.77 21.13 11.38
N SER A 86 5.53 22.20 11.09
CA SER A 86 6.42 22.24 9.93
C SER A 86 7.57 21.22 10.00
N ASP A 87 7.89 20.67 11.17
CA ASP A 87 8.96 19.67 11.31
C ASP A 87 8.51 18.25 10.90
N ILE A 88 7.20 17.99 10.84
CA ILE A 88 6.66 16.69 10.40
C ILE A 88 6.56 16.67 8.88
N ASP A 89 7.14 15.64 8.26
CA ASP A 89 7.17 15.44 6.81
C ASP A 89 6.08 14.47 6.30
N GLY A 90 5.64 13.57 7.17
CA GLY A 90 4.60 12.60 6.80
C GLY A 90 3.72 12.18 7.96
N VAL A 91 2.45 11.95 7.67
CA VAL A 91 1.44 11.47 8.64
C VAL A 91 0.81 10.19 8.10
N VAL A 92 0.63 9.22 8.99
CA VAL A 92 -0.07 7.95 8.74
C VAL A 92 -1.20 7.80 9.73
N VAL A 93 -2.37 7.43 9.25
CA VAL A 93 -3.53 7.10 10.08
C VAL A 93 -3.90 5.64 9.87
N MET A 94 -3.52 4.81 10.85
CA MET A 94 -3.74 3.36 10.79
C MET A 94 -5.23 3.00 10.78
N GLN A 95 -5.61 2.13 9.87
CA GLN A 95 -6.96 1.56 9.80
C GLN A 95 -6.97 0.11 10.33
N PRO A 96 -8.11 -0.40 10.83
CA PRO A 96 -9.39 0.30 11.01
C PRO A 96 -9.34 1.31 12.15
N LEU A 97 -10.21 2.33 12.09
CA LEU A 97 -10.47 3.24 13.20
C LEU A 97 -11.54 2.66 14.13
N ALA A 98 -11.61 3.16 15.37
CA ALA A 98 -12.74 2.89 16.24
C ALA A 98 -14.05 3.41 15.60
N ASP A 99 -15.17 2.69 15.81
CA ASP A 99 -16.48 2.99 15.19
C ASP A 99 -17.00 4.42 15.43
N SER A 100 -16.54 5.06 16.51
CA SER A 100 -16.88 6.43 16.87
C SER A 100 -16.09 7.50 16.09
N PHE A 101 -15.24 7.10 15.14
CA PHE A 101 -14.31 8.00 14.47
C PHE A 101 -14.66 8.20 12.99
N ASP A 102 -14.93 9.42 12.59
CA ASP A 102 -15.10 9.77 11.18
C ASP A 102 -13.74 9.92 10.49
N PHE A 103 -13.28 8.83 9.87
CA PHE A 103 -12.03 8.80 9.10
C PHE A 103 -12.03 9.81 7.95
N ARG A 104 -13.20 10.04 7.32
CA ARG A 104 -13.29 10.96 6.20
C ARG A 104 -13.04 12.39 6.65
N SER A 105 -13.60 12.81 7.78
CA SER A 105 -13.35 14.12 8.35
C SER A 105 -11.88 14.31 8.67
N LEU A 106 -11.25 13.33 9.37
CA LEU A 106 -9.84 13.39 9.70
C LEU A 106 -8.95 13.51 8.45
N LEU A 107 -9.29 12.76 7.41
CA LEU A 107 -8.54 12.78 6.15
C LEU A 107 -8.66 14.13 5.44
N LEU A 108 -9.84 14.77 5.48
CA LEU A 108 -10.04 16.11 4.89
C LEU A 108 -9.31 17.22 5.66
N ASP A 109 -9.10 17.03 6.96
CA ASP A 109 -8.35 17.95 7.82
C ASP A 109 -6.83 17.77 7.67
N MET A 110 -6.36 16.65 7.08
CA MET A 110 -4.94 16.38 6.85
C MET A 110 -4.36 17.31 5.77
N ASP A 111 -3.14 17.79 5.99
CA ASP A 111 -2.37 18.44 4.93
C ASP A 111 -2.03 17.40 3.82
N PRO A 112 -2.51 17.59 2.58
CA PRO A 112 -2.23 16.66 1.49
C PRO A 112 -0.73 16.44 1.23
N ALA A 113 0.11 17.41 1.58
CA ALA A 113 1.56 17.29 1.43
C ALA A 113 2.19 16.33 2.43
N LYS A 114 1.51 16.08 3.57
CA LYS A 114 1.93 15.13 4.62
C LYS A 114 1.26 13.75 4.48
N ASP A 115 0.30 13.60 3.58
CA ASP A 115 -0.33 12.31 3.30
C ASP A 115 0.63 11.39 2.56
N ILE A 116 1.40 10.61 3.30
CA ILE A 116 2.33 9.62 2.74
C ILE A 116 1.65 8.27 2.44
N GLU A 117 0.36 8.13 2.73
CA GLU A 117 -0.45 6.99 2.32
C GLU A 117 -1.14 7.20 0.96
N GLY A 118 -1.11 8.43 0.41
CA GLY A 118 -1.68 8.77 -0.89
C GLY A 118 -3.19 8.54 -0.99
N ILE A 119 -3.90 8.73 0.12
CA ILE A 119 -5.35 8.48 0.23
C ILE A 119 -6.18 9.76 0.39
N HIS A 120 -5.53 10.91 0.60
CA HIS A 120 -6.20 12.20 0.63
C HIS A 120 -6.87 12.47 -0.74
N PRO A 121 -8.10 13.04 -0.78
CA PRO A 121 -8.82 13.28 -2.04
C PRO A 121 -8.01 14.08 -3.07
N ILE A 122 -7.18 15.03 -2.64
CA ILE A 122 -6.28 15.79 -3.53
C ILE A 122 -5.23 14.85 -4.16
N ASN A 123 -4.59 13.97 -3.39
CA ASN A 123 -3.58 13.03 -3.90
C ASN A 123 -4.21 11.99 -4.83
N LEU A 124 -5.43 11.53 -4.53
CA LEU A 124 -6.20 10.66 -5.43
C LEU A 124 -6.60 11.40 -6.72
N GLY A 125 -6.94 12.69 -6.65
CA GLY A 125 -7.19 13.54 -7.82
C GLY A 125 -5.94 13.71 -8.68
N ASN A 126 -4.80 13.98 -8.07
CA ASN A 126 -3.50 14.08 -8.73
C ASN A 126 -3.14 12.78 -9.46
N LEU A 127 -3.45 11.62 -8.84
CA LEU A 127 -3.24 10.32 -9.48
C LEU A 127 -4.05 10.18 -10.78
N ILE A 128 -5.31 10.65 -10.81
CA ILE A 128 -6.16 10.63 -12.00
C ILE A 128 -5.60 11.57 -13.10
N SER A 129 -4.96 12.66 -12.71
CA SER A 129 -4.31 13.61 -13.63
C SER A 129 -2.90 13.20 -14.01
N SER A 130 -2.45 11.99 -13.61
CA SER A 130 -1.09 11.48 -13.80
C SER A 130 0.01 12.36 -13.15
N GLU A 131 -0.38 13.19 -12.18
CA GLU A 131 0.53 13.98 -11.35
C GLU A 131 0.89 13.19 -10.08
N LEU A 132 1.89 12.32 -10.20
CA LEU A 132 2.25 11.38 -9.14
C LEU A 132 3.00 12.08 -8.00
N THR A 133 2.28 12.55 -6.98
CA THR A 133 2.85 13.16 -5.76
C THR A 133 3.03 12.14 -4.65
N SER A 134 1.95 11.48 -4.24
CA SER A 134 1.94 10.39 -3.27
C SER A 134 1.00 9.32 -3.78
N ILE A 135 1.46 8.09 -3.85
CA ILE A 135 0.67 6.94 -4.33
C ILE A 135 0.45 6.00 -3.16
N SER A 136 -0.75 5.41 -3.05
CA SER A 136 -0.98 4.38 -2.04
C SER A 136 0.16 3.35 -2.01
N PRO A 137 0.81 3.14 -0.86
CA PRO A 137 1.95 2.25 -0.73
C PRO A 137 1.69 0.83 -1.24
N THR A 138 0.47 0.31 -1.02
CA THR A 138 0.10 -1.03 -1.51
C THR A 138 -0.05 -1.05 -3.03
N ALA A 139 -0.68 -0.04 -3.63
CA ALA A 139 -0.77 0.06 -5.09
C ALA A 139 0.62 0.23 -5.72
N ALA A 140 1.48 1.06 -5.12
CA ALA A 140 2.87 1.23 -5.55
C ALA A 140 3.69 -0.07 -5.41
N ALA A 141 3.45 -0.87 -4.35
CA ALA A 141 4.08 -2.17 -4.16
C ALA A 141 3.68 -3.15 -5.27
N VAL A 142 2.40 -3.23 -5.61
CA VAL A 142 1.90 -4.05 -6.71
C VAL A 142 2.54 -3.63 -8.03
N MET A 143 2.60 -2.31 -8.33
CA MET A 143 3.27 -1.82 -9.54
C MET A 143 4.76 -2.18 -9.58
N ASN A 144 5.48 -2.11 -8.45
CA ASN A 144 6.88 -2.54 -8.40
C ASN A 144 7.04 -4.03 -8.70
N ILE A 145 6.15 -4.88 -8.19
CA ILE A 145 6.11 -6.30 -8.50
C ILE A 145 5.87 -6.49 -10.00
N LEU A 146 4.82 -5.88 -10.54
CA LEU A 146 4.47 -6.02 -11.96
C LEU A 146 5.60 -5.54 -12.87
N ASN A 147 6.23 -4.41 -12.58
CA ASN A 147 7.38 -3.90 -13.34
C ASN A 147 8.59 -4.84 -13.32
N SER A 148 8.66 -5.80 -12.39
CA SER A 148 9.73 -6.80 -12.34
C SER A 148 9.45 -8.05 -13.18
N CYS A 149 8.23 -8.23 -13.70
CA CYS A 149 7.81 -9.44 -14.40
C CYS A 149 6.94 -9.18 -15.66
N VAL A 150 6.60 -7.94 -15.96
CA VAL A 150 5.87 -7.53 -17.16
C VAL A 150 6.81 -6.72 -18.04
N ASP A 151 7.14 -7.26 -19.22
CA ASP A 151 8.01 -6.58 -20.19
C ASP A 151 7.23 -5.49 -20.98
N ASP A 152 5.98 -5.79 -21.34
CA ASP A 152 5.10 -4.86 -22.05
C ASP A 152 3.67 -4.96 -21.50
N TYR A 153 3.09 -3.82 -21.15
CA TYR A 153 1.74 -3.70 -20.62
C TYR A 153 0.68 -3.49 -21.70
N VAL A 154 1.09 -2.97 -22.88
CA VAL A 154 0.17 -2.50 -23.91
C VAL A 154 -0.82 -3.59 -24.31
N GLY A 155 -2.12 -3.28 -24.20
CA GLY A 155 -3.21 -4.18 -24.58
C GLY A 155 -3.48 -5.36 -23.63
N SER A 156 -2.72 -5.49 -22.51
CA SER A 156 -2.96 -6.56 -21.54
C SER A 156 -4.32 -6.42 -20.87
N GLU A 157 -5.03 -7.53 -20.68
CA GLU A 157 -6.25 -7.64 -19.88
C GLU A 157 -5.91 -7.74 -18.40
N VAL A 158 -6.17 -6.68 -17.66
CA VAL A 158 -5.94 -6.61 -16.22
C VAL A 158 -7.24 -6.76 -15.46
N VAL A 159 -7.32 -7.70 -14.55
CA VAL A 159 -8.46 -7.86 -13.63
C VAL A 159 -8.01 -7.57 -12.21
N ILE A 160 -8.66 -6.61 -11.57
CA ILE A 160 -8.46 -6.25 -10.17
C ILE A 160 -9.69 -6.65 -9.39
N ILE A 161 -9.54 -7.53 -8.41
CA ILE A 161 -10.62 -7.91 -7.49
C ILE A 161 -10.43 -7.16 -6.17
N GLY A 162 -11.34 -6.21 -5.90
CA GLY A 162 -11.28 -5.27 -4.81
C GLY A 162 -11.24 -3.82 -5.31
N HIS A 163 -12.18 -2.99 -4.86
CA HIS A 163 -12.38 -1.63 -5.37
C HIS A 163 -12.14 -0.54 -4.30
N SER A 164 -11.31 -0.85 -3.30
CA SER A 164 -10.99 0.10 -2.23
C SER A 164 -10.26 1.34 -2.77
N HIS A 165 -10.37 2.45 -2.06
CA HIS A 165 -9.62 3.68 -2.35
C HIS A 165 -8.13 3.57 -1.95
N ILE A 166 -7.77 2.51 -1.21
CA ILE A 166 -6.38 2.25 -0.80
C ILE A 166 -5.63 1.40 -1.82
N VAL A 167 -6.29 0.46 -2.51
CA VAL A 167 -5.60 -0.49 -3.40
C VAL A 167 -6.20 -0.47 -4.81
N GLY A 168 -7.44 -0.95 -4.95
CA GLY A 168 -7.98 -1.28 -6.26
C GLY A 168 -8.20 -0.08 -7.18
N LYS A 169 -8.76 1.01 -6.67
CA LYS A 169 -8.98 2.23 -7.47
C LYS A 169 -7.67 2.90 -7.88
N PRO A 170 -6.72 3.17 -6.95
CA PRO A 170 -5.42 3.72 -7.33
C PRO A 170 -4.68 2.85 -8.34
N LEU A 171 -4.66 1.54 -8.12
CA LEU A 171 -3.99 0.61 -9.03
C LEU A 171 -4.63 0.58 -10.42
N ALA A 172 -5.96 0.67 -10.50
CA ALA A 172 -6.65 0.72 -11.79
C ALA A 172 -6.23 1.94 -12.62
N MET A 173 -6.05 3.10 -11.99
CA MET A 173 -5.57 4.30 -12.69
C MET A 173 -4.13 4.15 -13.16
N LEU A 174 -3.23 3.67 -12.29
CA LEU A 174 -1.82 3.43 -12.63
C LEU A 174 -1.66 2.45 -13.81
N LEU A 175 -2.50 1.43 -13.87
CA LEU A 175 -2.47 0.43 -14.95
C LEU A 175 -3.12 0.95 -16.24
N ALA A 176 -4.19 1.74 -16.14
CA ALA A 176 -4.78 2.39 -17.31
C ALA A 176 -3.77 3.31 -18.02
N ASP A 177 -2.94 4.04 -17.28
CA ASP A 177 -1.84 4.86 -17.82
C ASP A 177 -0.76 4.03 -18.54
N LYS A 178 -0.73 2.71 -18.32
CA LYS A 178 0.13 1.76 -19.04
C LYS A 178 -0.51 1.21 -20.32
N LEU A 179 -1.62 1.77 -20.76
CA LEU A 179 -2.38 1.35 -21.94
C LEU A 179 -2.92 -0.09 -21.83
N THR A 180 -3.30 -0.51 -20.62
CA THR A 180 -3.97 -1.80 -20.36
C THR A 180 -5.49 -1.65 -20.40
N THR A 181 -6.20 -2.76 -20.62
CA THR A 181 -7.65 -2.83 -20.39
C THR A 181 -7.89 -3.26 -18.95
N VAL A 182 -8.43 -2.39 -18.10
CA VAL A 182 -8.63 -2.68 -16.68
C VAL A 182 -10.09 -3.02 -16.38
N THR A 183 -10.32 -4.18 -15.79
CA THR A 183 -11.61 -4.59 -15.21
C THR A 183 -11.52 -4.56 -13.68
N LEU A 184 -12.32 -3.71 -13.04
CA LEU A 184 -12.38 -3.60 -11.59
C LEU A 184 -13.60 -4.35 -11.04
N CYS A 185 -13.38 -5.51 -10.42
CA CYS A 185 -14.40 -6.37 -9.82
C CYS A 185 -14.63 -6.02 -8.34
N ASN A 186 -15.86 -6.17 -7.89
CA ASN A 186 -16.28 -5.89 -6.51
C ASN A 186 -17.30 -6.93 -6.01
N ILE A 187 -17.89 -6.67 -4.83
CA ILE A 187 -18.89 -7.55 -4.24
C ILE A 187 -20.13 -7.76 -5.14
N GLY A 188 -20.49 -6.76 -5.96
CA GLY A 188 -21.58 -6.89 -6.94
C GLY A 188 -21.27 -7.94 -8.01
N THR A 189 -20.04 -7.96 -8.53
CA THR A 189 -19.56 -8.98 -9.48
C THR A 189 -19.66 -10.39 -8.89
N SER A 190 -19.27 -10.54 -7.62
CA SER A 190 -19.34 -11.81 -6.90
C SER A 190 -20.80 -12.26 -6.67
N LYS A 191 -21.70 -11.33 -6.28
CA LYS A 191 -23.11 -11.63 -6.00
C LYS A 191 -23.87 -12.16 -7.22
N VAL A 192 -23.47 -11.78 -8.42
CA VAL A 192 -24.08 -12.25 -9.68
C VAL A 192 -23.28 -13.40 -10.33
N ASN A 193 -22.36 -14.02 -9.58
CA ASN A 193 -21.54 -15.17 -9.99
C ASN A 193 -20.73 -14.95 -11.29
N ARG A 194 -20.25 -13.71 -11.54
CA ARG A 194 -19.46 -13.39 -12.75
C ARG A 194 -17.96 -13.26 -12.48
N LEU A 195 -17.51 -13.54 -11.27
CA LEU A 195 -16.11 -13.35 -10.89
C LEU A 195 -15.18 -14.28 -11.69
N GLU A 196 -15.57 -15.55 -11.82
CA GLU A 196 -14.81 -16.54 -12.58
C GLU A 196 -14.61 -16.14 -14.05
N GLU A 197 -15.66 -15.63 -14.71
CA GLU A 197 -15.60 -15.14 -16.09
C GLU A 197 -14.51 -14.08 -16.28
N HIS A 198 -14.42 -13.14 -15.33
CA HIS A 198 -13.40 -12.09 -15.38
C HIS A 198 -12.00 -12.63 -15.09
N VAL A 199 -11.86 -13.53 -14.10
CA VAL A 199 -10.55 -14.12 -13.74
C VAL A 199 -9.97 -14.93 -14.91
N ARG A 200 -10.79 -15.70 -15.61
CA ARG A 200 -10.34 -16.58 -16.72
C ARG A 200 -9.74 -15.84 -17.91
N ARG A 201 -10.03 -14.55 -18.09
CA ARG A 201 -9.45 -13.75 -19.20
C ARG A 201 -8.23 -12.93 -18.82
N ALA A 202 -7.91 -12.83 -17.51
CA ALA A 202 -6.87 -11.94 -17.01
C ALA A 202 -5.47 -12.39 -17.43
N ASP A 203 -4.73 -11.53 -18.12
CA ASP A 203 -3.28 -11.65 -18.30
C ASP A 203 -2.56 -11.31 -17.00
N ILE A 204 -3.10 -10.28 -16.30
CA ILE A 204 -2.64 -9.82 -15.00
C ILE A 204 -3.85 -9.84 -14.05
N LEU A 205 -3.74 -10.59 -12.97
CA LEU A 205 -4.74 -10.66 -11.92
C LEU A 205 -4.20 -10.09 -10.62
N VAL A 206 -4.92 -9.13 -10.04
CA VAL A 206 -4.62 -8.59 -8.70
C VAL A 206 -5.81 -8.82 -7.79
N VAL A 207 -5.60 -9.43 -6.62
CA VAL A 207 -6.66 -9.74 -5.67
C VAL A 207 -6.39 -9.05 -4.33
N ALA A 208 -7.35 -8.23 -3.86
CA ALA A 208 -7.22 -7.39 -2.67
C ALA A 208 -8.59 -7.22 -1.97
N VAL A 209 -9.15 -8.29 -1.42
CA VAL A 209 -10.50 -8.31 -0.82
C VAL A 209 -10.54 -8.81 0.63
N GLY A 210 -9.46 -9.40 1.13
CA GLY A 210 -9.39 -9.95 2.49
C GLY A 210 -10.37 -11.12 2.70
N LYS A 211 -10.52 -11.98 1.69
CA LYS A 211 -11.33 -13.20 1.78
C LYS A 211 -10.47 -14.42 1.43
N PRO A 212 -10.26 -15.34 2.40
CA PRO A 212 -9.41 -16.51 2.19
C PRO A 212 -9.82 -17.30 0.96
N GLU A 213 -8.89 -17.53 0.04
CA GLU A 213 -9.03 -18.42 -1.13
C GLU A 213 -10.32 -18.20 -1.92
N LEU A 214 -10.76 -16.93 -2.02
CA LEU A 214 -11.93 -16.55 -2.81
C LEU A 214 -11.76 -16.92 -4.29
N VAL A 215 -10.58 -16.68 -4.83
CA VAL A 215 -10.24 -16.99 -6.22
C VAL A 215 -9.70 -18.41 -6.30
N LYS A 216 -10.38 -19.26 -7.08
CA LYS A 216 -9.94 -20.65 -7.27
C LYS A 216 -8.79 -20.72 -8.26
N GLY A 217 -7.82 -21.59 -7.96
CA GLY A 217 -6.64 -21.75 -8.80
C GLY A 217 -6.98 -22.23 -10.22
N GLU A 218 -8.01 -23.03 -10.39
CA GLU A 218 -8.50 -23.50 -11.70
C GLU A 218 -9.11 -22.40 -12.59
N TRP A 219 -9.45 -21.23 -12.00
CA TRP A 219 -9.92 -20.08 -12.77
C TRP A 219 -8.78 -19.30 -13.42
N ILE A 220 -7.55 -19.46 -12.92
CA ILE A 220 -6.39 -18.70 -13.42
C ILE A 220 -6.12 -19.08 -14.89
N LYS A 221 -6.01 -18.06 -15.74
CA LYS A 221 -5.56 -18.21 -17.12
C LYS A 221 -4.15 -18.78 -17.15
N GLU A 222 -3.88 -19.73 -18.04
CA GLU A 222 -2.53 -20.27 -18.21
C GLU A 222 -1.53 -19.17 -18.58
N GLY A 223 -0.42 -19.10 -17.87
CA GLY A 223 0.61 -18.09 -18.07
C GLY A 223 0.31 -16.72 -17.42
N ALA A 224 -0.83 -16.53 -16.75
CA ALA A 224 -1.18 -15.26 -16.10
C ALA A 224 -0.16 -14.87 -15.01
N ILE A 225 -0.05 -13.56 -14.76
CA ILE A 225 0.66 -12.99 -13.61
C ILE A 225 -0.36 -12.73 -12.51
N VAL A 226 -0.12 -13.30 -11.32
CA VAL A 226 -1.05 -13.23 -10.19
C VAL A 226 -0.39 -12.50 -9.02
N VAL A 227 -0.98 -11.39 -8.59
CA VAL A 227 -0.56 -10.63 -7.41
C VAL A 227 -1.65 -10.72 -6.35
N ASP A 228 -1.42 -11.54 -5.34
CA ASP A 228 -2.30 -11.68 -4.18
C ASP A 228 -1.86 -10.70 -3.09
N VAL A 229 -2.71 -9.72 -2.80
CA VAL A 229 -2.52 -8.69 -1.77
C VAL A 229 -3.17 -9.10 -0.44
N GLY A 230 -4.09 -10.08 -0.49
CA GLY A 230 -4.85 -10.52 0.66
C GLY A 230 -3.98 -11.09 1.77
N ILE A 231 -4.31 -10.81 3.01
CA ILE A 231 -3.70 -11.41 4.21
C ILE A 231 -4.83 -11.84 5.13
N ASN A 232 -5.01 -13.14 5.25
CA ASN A 232 -6.09 -13.72 6.04
C ASN A 232 -5.54 -14.71 7.07
N LYS A 233 -6.02 -14.64 8.30
CA LYS A 233 -5.69 -15.62 9.34
C LYS A 233 -6.76 -16.72 9.36
N VAL A 234 -6.36 -17.94 9.02
CA VAL A 234 -7.24 -19.13 9.08
C VAL A 234 -6.62 -20.12 10.06
N GLY A 235 -7.17 -20.20 11.26
CA GLY A 235 -6.57 -20.95 12.37
C GLY A 235 -5.20 -20.39 12.74
N SER A 236 -4.16 -21.22 12.64
CA SER A 236 -2.76 -20.82 12.84
C SER A 236 -2.05 -20.35 11.57
N ASN A 237 -2.66 -20.50 10.40
CA ASN A 237 -2.06 -20.23 9.12
C ASN A 237 -2.42 -18.83 8.61
N ILE A 238 -1.51 -18.24 7.82
CA ILE A 238 -1.78 -17.03 7.04
C ILE A 238 -1.91 -17.46 5.58
N VAL A 239 -3.05 -17.11 4.96
CA VAL A 239 -3.36 -17.44 3.57
C VAL A 239 -3.76 -16.17 2.81
N GLY A 240 -3.64 -16.22 1.49
CA GLY A 240 -4.07 -15.14 0.60
C GLY A 240 -5.56 -15.20 0.24
N ASP A 241 -5.93 -14.35 -0.70
CA ASP A 241 -7.26 -14.34 -1.31
C ASP A 241 -7.35 -15.34 -2.49
N VAL A 242 -6.21 -15.87 -2.94
CA VAL A 242 -6.09 -16.84 -4.04
C VAL A 242 -5.72 -18.21 -3.50
N GLU A 243 -6.35 -19.25 -4.04
CA GLU A 243 -5.98 -20.66 -3.78
C GLU A 243 -4.61 -20.96 -4.38
N PHE A 244 -3.56 -20.76 -3.53
CA PHE A 244 -2.18 -20.62 -3.98
C PHE A 244 -1.62 -21.84 -4.72
N GLU A 245 -1.79 -23.05 -4.16
CA GLU A 245 -1.13 -24.25 -4.70
C GLU A 245 -1.65 -24.64 -6.09
N GLU A 246 -2.94 -24.44 -6.36
CA GLU A 246 -3.51 -24.68 -7.68
C GLU A 246 -3.20 -23.52 -8.64
N ALA A 247 -3.29 -22.26 -8.18
CA ALA A 247 -2.96 -21.10 -8.99
C ALA A 247 -1.51 -21.12 -9.47
N LYS A 248 -0.57 -21.55 -8.60
CA LYS A 248 0.87 -21.66 -8.91
C LYS A 248 1.19 -22.63 -10.06
N LYS A 249 0.33 -23.62 -10.32
CA LYS A 249 0.52 -24.56 -11.44
C LYS A 249 0.25 -23.92 -12.80
N ARG A 250 -0.54 -22.85 -12.82
CA ARG A 250 -1.03 -22.18 -14.03
C ARG A 250 -0.38 -20.84 -14.28
N ALA A 251 -0.11 -20.09 -13.21
CA ALA A 251 0.48 -18.76 -13.29
C ALA A 251 1.96 -18.81 -13.73
N SER A 252 2.36 -17.87 -14.60
CA SER A 252 3.78 -17.65 -14.91
C SER A 252 4.52 -17.05 -13.72
N TYR A 253 3.85 -16.09 -13.04
CA TYR A 253 4.32 -15.47 -11.82
C TYR A 253 3.19 -15.39 -10.79
N ILE A 254 3.51 -15.68 -9.53
CA ILE A 254 2.56 -15.53 -8.41
C ILE A 254 3.28 -15.06 -7.15
N THR A 255 2.65 -14.14 -6.40
CA THR A 255 3.13 -13.72 -5.08
C THR A 255 2.72 -14.70 -4.00
N PRO A 256 3.62 -15.11 -3.09
CA PRO A 256 3.24 -15.89 -1.92
C PRO A 256 2.57 -15.00 -0.86
N VAL A 257 1.71 -15.60 -0.04
CA VAL A 257 1.19 -14.97 1.18
C VAL A 257 1.52 -15.88 2.37
N PRO A 258 2.25 -15.40 3.38
CA PRO A 258 2.85 -14.06 3.53
C PRO A 258 4.12 -13.87 2.66
N ALA A 259 4.69 -12.68 2.73
CA ALA A 259 6.00 -12.30 2.16
C ALA A 259 6.02 -11.93 0.66
N GLY A 260 4.87 -11.80 0.01
CA GLY A 260 4.73 -11.21 -1.32
C GLY A 260 4.69 -9.68 -1.26
N VAL A 261 3.50 -9.09 -1.23
CA VAL A 261 3.28 -7.64 -1.34
C VAL A 261 3.66 -6.87 -0.06
N GLY A 262 3.32 -7.40 1.13
CA GLY A 262 3.45 -6.69 2.41
C GLY A 262 4.83 -6.07 2.70
N PRO A 263 5.95 -6.78 2.55
CA PRO A 263 7.28 -6.21 2.75
C PRO A 263 7.57 -5.00 1.86
N ILE A 264 7.09 -5.00 0.61
CA ILE A 264 7.29 -3.92 -0.35
C ILE A 264 6.41 -2.72 0.02
N THR A 265 5.18 -2.96 0.49
CA THR A 265 4.27 -1.88 0.94
C THR A 265 4.92 -0.97 1.98
N THR A 266 5.59 -1.55 2.98
CA THR A 266 6.29 -0.76 4.01
C THR A 266 7.42 0.09 3.41
N VAL A 267 8.13 -0.43 2.42
CA VAL A 267 9.18 0.33 1.72
C VAL A 267 8.60 1.46 0.88
N MET A 268 7.46 1.22 0.21
CA MET A 268 6.79 2.26 -0.57
C MET A 268 6.25 3.40 0.30
N LEU A 269 5.80 3.11 1.52
CA LEU A 269 5.44 4.14 2.49
C LEU A 269 6.64 5.06 2.79
N MET A 270 7.81 4.49 3.04
CA MET A 270 9.04 5.26 3.27
C MET A 270 9.51 6.03 2.02
N LYS A 271 9.23 5.50 0.83
CA LYS A 271 9.48 6.22 -0.42
C LYS A 271 8.59 7.46 -0.55
N ASN A 272 7.31 7.37 -0.19
CA ASN A 272 6.42 8.53 -0.16
C ASN A 272 6.92 9.58 0.84
N LEU A 273 7.36 9.15 2.04
CA LEU A 273 7.97 10.06 3.01
C LEU A 273 9.20 10.78 2.44
N LEU A 274 10.07 10.05 1.73
CA LEU A 274 11.24 10.64 1.07
C LEU A 274 10.83 11.71 0.05
N LEU A 275 9.79 11.44 -0.75
CA LEU A 275 9.28 12.39 -1.74
C LEU A 275 8.68 13.64 -1.08
N ALA A 276 7.91 13.45 -0.01
CA ALA A 276 7.35 14.56 0.79
C ALA A 276 8.47 15.42 1.38
N PHE A 277 9.50 14.81 1.98
CA PHE A 277 10.68 15.48 2.51
C PHE A 277 11.42 16.28 1.43
N LYS A 278 11.72 15.65 0.28
CA LYS A 278 12.39 16.31 -0.86
C LYS A 278 11.61 17.54 -1.34
N LYS A 279 10.30 17.41 -1.49
CA LYS A 279 9.42 18.50 -1.93
C LYS A 279 9.43 19.67 -0.94
N LYS A 280 9.32 19.40 0.35
CA LYS A 280 9.32 20.41 1.43
C LYS A 280 10.64 21.18 1.50
N HIS A 281 11.76 20.47 1.39
CA HIS A 281 13.09 21.07 1.53
C HIS A 281 13.71 21.53 0.21
N ASN A 282 12.96 21.52 -0.91
CA ASN A 282 13.44 21.90 -2.26
C ASN A 282 14.75 21.20 -2.67
N THR A 283 14.99 20.01 -2.16
CA THR A 283 16.20 19.24 -2.45
C THR A 283 16.03 18.45 -3.75
N ARG A 284 16.75 18.89 -4.80
CA ARG A 284 16.91 18.12 -6.04
C ARG A 284 18.17 17.25 -5.90
N VAL A 285 18.01 16.00 -5.49
CA VAL A 285 19.08 15.00 -5.52
C VAL A 285 18.66 13.89 -6.47
#